data_c882afd2a53d8af89560f187e972c876
#
_entry.id   c882afd2a53d8af89560f187e972c876
#
_cell.length_a   1.000
_cell.length_b   1.000
_cell.length_c   1.000
_cell.angle_alpha   90.00
_cell.angle_beta   90.00
_cell.angle_gamma   90.00
#
_symmetry.space_group_name_H-M   'P 1'
#
loop_
_entity.id
_entity.type
_entity.pdbx_description
1 polymer ?
#
loop_
_entity_poly.entity_id
_entity_poly.type
_entity_poly.pdbx_seq_one_letter_code
_entity_poly.pdbx_strand_id
1 'polypeptide(L)' 'MEKMINRIQSLVKGYESKVLEADENIKLLLNNAGIIPEHTDINKDIDKWLEVKSSNFGKLQHIASYLPKQENKDGK' A
#
# COMPACT_ATOMS: atom_id res chain seq x y z
N MET A 1 12.90 16.67 -15.62
CA MET A 1 12.16 15.44 -15.92
C MET A 1 12.71 14.27 -15.16
N GLU A 2 14.00 14.08 -15.25
CA GLU A 2 14.63 12.97 -14.55
C GLU A 2 14.45 13.05 -13.04
N LYS A 3 14.57 14.24 -12.48
CA LYS A 3 14.39 14.44 -11.05
C LYS A 3 12.96 14.09 -10.63
N MET A 4 12.02 14.44 -11.46
CA MET A 4 10.62 14.16 -11.16
C MET A 4 10.39 12.66 -11.16
N ILE A 5 10.94 11.96 -12.14
CA ILE A 5 10.79 10.53 -12.23
C ILE A 5 11.43 9.83 -11.04
N ASN A 6 12.60 10.28 -10.65
CA ASN A 6 13.29 9.69 -9.51
C ASN A 6 12.50 9.88 -8.22
N ARG A 7 11.91 11.06 -8.07
CA ARG A 7 11.11 11.34 -6.89
C ARG A 7 9.86 10.47 -6.87
N ILE A 8 9.22 10.33 -8.00
CA ILE A 8 8.03 9.48 -8.09
C ILE A 8 8.38 8.03 -7.77
N GLN A 9 9.50 7.55 -8.29
CA GLN A 9 9.91 6.18 -8.02
C GLN A 9 10.18 5.96 -6.53
N SER A 10 10.77 6.95 -5.89
CA SER A 10 11.04 6.85 -4.46
C SER A 10 9.73 6.78 -3.68
N LEU A 11 8.75 7.61 -4.04
CA LEU A 11 7.47 7.58 -3.39
C LEU A 11 6.76 6.26 -3.61
N VAL A 12 6.83 5.75 -4.83
CA VAL A 12 6.20 4.47 -5.15
C VAL A 12 6.76 3.36 -4.27
N LYS A 13 8.07 3.33 -4.13
CA LYS A 13 8.70 2.30 -3.30
C LYS A 13 8.24 2.41 -1.86
N GLY A 14 8.11 3.64 -1.36
CA GLY A 14 7.64 3.85 -0.01
C GLY A 14 6.21 3.36 0.17
N TYR A 15 5.35 3.69 -0.78
CA TYR A 15 3.96 3.24 -0.69
C TYR A 15 3.84 1.73 -0.80
N GLU A 16 4.62 1.13 -1.70
CA GLU A 16 4.59 -0.32 -1.86
C GLU A 16 5.06 -1.01 -0.59
N SER A 17 6.06 -0.44 0.05
CA SER A 17 6.55 -0.99 1.29
C SER A 17 5.48 -0.95 2.38
N LYS A 18 4.73 0.15 2.43
CA LYS A 18 3.66 0.27 3.41
C LYS A 18 2.51 -0.70 3.15
N VAL A 19 2.18 -0.89 1.87
CA VAL A 19 1.14 -1.85 1.51
C VAL A 19 1.55 -3.25 1.94
N LEU A 20 2.79 -3.60 1.67
CA LEU A 20 3.29 -4.92 2.03
C LEU A 20 3.31 -5.11 3.54
N GLU A 21 3.79 -4.11 4.26
CA GLU A 21 3.84 -4.19 5.71
C GLU A 21 2.43 -4.37 6.28
N ALA A 22 1.49 -3.59 5.79
CA ALA A 22 0.12 -3.68 6.28
C ALA A 22 -0.48 -5.04 5.97
N ASP A 23 -0.24 -5.53 4.76
CA ASP A 23 -0.77 -6.82 4.36
C ASP A 23 -0.25 -7.94 5.26
N GLU A 24 1.03 -7.90 5.57
CA GLU A 24 1.63 -8.92 6.42
C GLU A 24 1.08 -8.85 7.83
N ASN A 25 0.86 -7.65 8.34
CA ASN A 25 0.30 -7.51 9.67
C ASN A 25 -1.14 -7.96 9.74
N ILE A 26 -1.91 -7.70 8.68
CA ILE A 26 -3.28 -8.17 8.64
C ILE A 26 -3.33 -9.69 8.65
N LYS A 27 -2.49 -10.31 7.82
CA LYS A 27 -2.46 -11.76 7.77
C LYS A 27 -2.05 -12.37 9.10
N LEU A 28 -1.08 -11.74 9.75
CA LEU A 28 -0.62 -12.22 11.04
C LEU A 28 -1.75 -12.16 12.07
N LEU A 29 -2.46 -11.04 12.10
CA LEU A 29 -3.55 -10.88 13.04
C LEU A 29 -4.68 -11.88 12.77
N LEU A 30 -5.00 -12.07 11.51
CA LEU A 30 -6.05 -13.02 11.15
C LEU A 30 -5.67 -14.45 11.52
N ASN A 31 -4.41 -14.80 11.28
CA ASN A 31 -3.95 -16.14 11.58
C ASN A 31 -3.90 -16.43 13.08
N ASN A 32 -3.68 -15.41 13.88
CA ASN A 32 -3.53 -15.58 15.31
C ASN A 32 -4.76 -15.16 16.09
N ALA A 33 -5.85 -14.83 15.41
CA ALA A 33 -7.04 -14.30 16.07
C ALA A 33 -7.59 -15.27 17.12
N GLY A 34 -7.49 -16.57 16.86
CA GLY A 34 -8.02 -17.55 17.77
C GLY A 34 -7.17 -17.75 19.02
N ILE A 35 -5.95 -17.26 19.01
CA ILE A 35 -5.01 -17.44 20.11
C ILE A 35 -4.94 -16.19 20.97
N ILE A 36 -5.20 -15.04 20.40
CA ILE A 36 -5.07 -13.79 21.11
C ILE A 36 -6.20 -13.66 22.12
N PRO A 37 -5.90 -13.19 23.33
CA PRO A 37 -6.94 -13.03 24.33
C PRO A 37 -8.08 -12.16 23.84
N GLU A 38 -9.28 -12.53 24.21
CA GLU A 38 -10.44 -11.86 23.68
C GLU A 38 -10.58 -10.40 24.12
N HIS A 39 -9.92 -10.01 25.19
CA HIS A 39 -9.97 -8.61 25.58
C HIS A 39 -9.14 -7.73 24.67
N THR A 40 -8.35 -8.34 23.78
CA THR A 40 -7.57 -7.60 22.82
C THR A 40 -8.46 -7.25 21.64
N ASP A 41 -8.43 -5.98 21.26
CA ASP A 41 -9.28 -5.53 20.17
C ASP A 41 -8.61 -5.80 18.82
N ILE A 42 -8.70 -7.04 18.40
CA ILE A 42 -8.08 -7.46 17.14
C ILE A 42 -8.72 -6.80 15.94
N ASN A 43 -10.02 -6.66 15.98
CA ASN A 43 -10.72 -6.03 14.87
C ASN A 43 -10.26 -4.59 14.66
N LYS A 44 -10.00 -3.90 15.74
CA LYS A 44 -9.53 -2.53 15.65
C LYS A 44 -8.14 -2.48 15.04
N ASP A 45 -7.29 -3.42 15.42
CA ASP A 45 -5.96 -3.47 14.86
C ASP A 45 -5.99 -3.82 13.37
N ILE A 46 -6.83 -4.76 13.00
CA ILE A 46 -6.97 -5.12 11.59
C ILE A 46 -7.48 -3.93 10.79
N ASP A 47 -8.46 -3.24 11.34
CA ASP A 47 -9.02 -2.08 10.66
C ASP A 47 -7.97 -1.00 10.47
N LYS A 48 -7.12 -0.80 11.46
CA LYS A 48 -6.04 0.15 11.36
C LYS A 48 -5.09 -0.19 10.22
N TRP A 49 -4.72 -1.45 10.10
CA TRP A 49 -3.82 -1.86 9.03
C TRP A 49 -4.50 -1.84 7.67
N LEU A 50 -5.80 -2.08 7.63
CA LEU A 50 -6.55 -1.94 6.39
C LEU A 50 -6.54 -0.48 5.93
N GLU A 51 -6.63 0.43 6.87
CA GLU A 51 -6.56 1.85 6.56
C GLU A 51 -5.20 2.18 5.94
N VAL A 52 -4.13 1.68 6.54
CA VAL A 52 -2.79 1.91 6.04
C VAL A 52 -2.65 1.34 4.63
N LYS A 53 -3.12 0.11 4.44
CA LYS A 53 -3.01 -0.55 3.14
C LYS A 53 -3.81 0.19 2.09
N SER A 54 -5.04 0.51 2.41
CA SER A 54 -5.95 1.16 1.47
C SER A 54 -5.45 2.55 1.09
N SER A 55 -4.98 3.31 2.07
CA SER A 55 -4.49 4.65 1.84
C SER A 55 -3.27 4.63 0.92
N ASN A 56 -2.32 3.76 1.20
CA ASN A 56 -1.11 3.71 0.39
C ASN A 56 -1.36 3.13 -0.99
N PHE A 57 -2.27 2.18 -1.07
CA PHE A 57 -2.64 1.62 -2.36
C PHE A 57 -3.30 2.68 -3.24
N GLY A 58 -4.15 3.51 -2.65
CA GLY A 58 -4.75 4.61 -3.37
C GLY A 58 -3.70 5.60 -3.86
N LYS A 59 -2.71 5.87 -3.00
CA LYS A 59 -1.64 6.77 -3.41
C LYS A 59 -0.86 6.21 -4.59
N LEU A 60 -0.65 4.90 -4.60
CA LEU A 60 0.02 4.27 -5.73
C LEU A 60 -0.74 4.49 -7.03
N GLN A 61 -2.06 4.35 -6.95
CA GLN A 61 -2.87 4.54 -8.14
C GLN A 61 -2.83 5.98 -8.62
N HIS A 62 -2.86 6.91 -7.69
CA HIS A 62 -2.86 8.32 -8.06
C HIS A 62 -1.51 8.82 -8.54
N ILE A 63 -0.44 8.38 -7.89
CA ILE A 63 0.88 8.88 -8.27
C ILE A 63 1.24 8.45 -9.68
N ALA A 64 0.71 7.32 -10.12
CA ALA A 64 1.00 6.83 -11.46
C ALA A 64 0.53 7.80 -12.54
N SER A 65 -0.49 8.58 -12.24
CA SER A 65 -1.03 9.52 -13.22
C SER A 65 -0.08 10.69 -13.48
N TYR A 66 0.91 10.85 -12.63
CA TYR A 66 1.88 11.93 -12.81
C TYR A 66 3.10 11.51 -13.60
N LEU A 67 3.20 10.23 -13.94
CA LEU A 67 4.30 9.77 -14.77
C LEU A 67 4.08 10.22 -16.20
N PRO A 68 5.16 10.53 -16.92
CA PRO A 68 5.03 10.89 -18.32
C PRO A 68 4.35 9.77 -19.09
N LYS A 69 3.45 10.12 -19.98
CA LYS A 69 2.76 9.11 -20.74
C LYS A 69 3.71 8.40 -21.67
N GLN A 70 3.61 7.10 -21.66
CA GLN A 70 4.33 6.31 -22.62
C GLN A 70 3.61 6.45 -23.94
N GLU A 71 4.38 6.68 -24.92
CA GLU A 71 3.75 6.74 -26.19
C GLU A 71 3.36 5.37 -26.57
N ASN A 72 2.49 5.07 -26.79
CA ASN A 72 2.28 3.75 -26.99
C ASN A 72 1.95 3.36 -28.18
N LYS A 73 2.26 3.28 -28.30
CA LYS A 73 2.14 2.99 -28.98
C LYS A 73 1.39 2.18 -29.30
N ASP A 74 1.00 1.83 -29.23
CA ASP A 74 0.34 1.11 -29.48
C ASP A 74 -0.54 1.21 -29.74
N GLY A 75 -0.68 1.71 -29.71
CA GLY A 75 -1.38 1.76 -30.02
C GLY A 75 -1.96 1.77 -30.32
N LYS A 76 -2.03 1.81 -30.31
CA LYS A 76 -2.44 1.81 -30.65
C LYS A 76 -2.65 1.88 -30.92
#